data_69f8c3f3e2716ee786faa31fce448e3a
#
_entry.id   69f8c3f3e2716ee786faa31fce448e3a
#
_cell.length_a   1.000
_cell.length_b   1.000
_cell.length_c   1.000
_cell.angle_alpha   90.00
_cell.angle_beta   90.00
_cell.angle_gamma   90.00
#
_symmetry.space_group_name_H-M   'P 1'
#
loop_
_entity.id
_entity.type
_entity.pdbx_description
1 polymer ?
#
loop_
_entity_poly.entity_id
_entity_poly.type
_entity_poly.pdbx_seq_one_letter_code
_entity_poly.pdbx_strand_id
1 'polypeptide(L)'
;MSAIAQIPQYFTTEFTSNWEHLLQQKVSKLREFVSVESVRGKEKTFNQMAAVEMTRITSRAADTTIQDVALAKRWLRPFPYEHATLFDEWDAEYLGEVSLPQSETVANHAMAYMRTCDKTIIDAALGTAYTGETGVTPTSLPSGQKVAVDYVETGVAANSG
;
A
#
# COMPACT_ATOMS: atom_id res chain seq x y z
N MET A 1 -61.10 20.90 -2.82
CA MET A 1 -60.80 19.52 -2.39
C MET A 1 -59.49 19.09 -3.00
N SER A 2 -58.42 19.37 -2.34
CA SER A 2 -57.10 18.88 -2.80
C SER A 2 -56.14 18.78 -1.64
N ALA A 3 -56.54 18.05 -0.60
CA ALA A 3 -55.72 17.85 0.60
C ALA A 3 -55.11 16.42 0.68
N ILE A 4 -55.36 15.57 -0.31
CA ILE A 4 -54.94 14.15 -0.26
C ILE A 4 -53.64 13.91 -1.04
N ALA A 5 -53.18 14.86 -1.87
CA ALA A 5 -51.99 14.68 -2.69
C ALA A 5 -50.65 14.93 -1.97
N GLN A 6 -50.67 15.53 -0.77
CA GLN A 6 -49.43 15.83 -0.03
C GLN A 6 -49.03 14.75 0.98
N ILE A 7 -49.95 13.91 1.39
CA ILE A 7 -49.64 12.82 2.33
C ILE A 7 -48.72 11.73 1.78
N PRO A 8 -48.80 11.34 0.49
CA PRO A 8 -47.88 10.34 -0.07
C PRO A 8 -46.43 10.76 -0.10
N GLN A 9 -46.14 12.07 -0.15
CA GLN A 9 -44.74 12.54 -0.18
C GLN A 9 -44.06 12.39 1.19
N TYR A 10 -44.79 12.43 2.28
CA TYR A 10 -44.23 12.20 3.62
C TYR A 10 -43.90 10.72 3.90
N PHE A 11 -44.52 9.80 3.20
CA PHE A 11 -44.34 8.36 3.42
C PHE A 11 -43.46 7.69 2.38
N THR A 12 -42.97 8.40 1.37
CA THR A 12 -42.18 7.82 0.29
C THR A 12 -40.70 7.67 0.62
N THR A 13 -40.23 8.23 1.73
CA THR A 13 -38.82 8.11 2.12
C THR A 13 -38.74 7.54 3.52
N GLU A 14 -38.61 6.22 3.59
CA GLU A 14 -38.25 5.56 4.85
C GLU A 14 -36.75 5.77 5.06
N PHE A 15 -36.39 6.54 6.08
CA PHE A 15 -35.02 6.82 6.41
C PHE A 15 -34.49 5.72 7.31
N THR A 16 -33.66 4.83 6.77
CA THR A 16 -32.97 3.84 7.57
C THR A 16 -31.76 4.50 8.24
N SER A 17 -31.71 4.46 9.54
CA SER A 17 -30.57 4.93 10.33
C SER A 17 -29.34 4.00 10.25
N ASN A 18 -29.47 2.88 9.56
CA ASN A 18 -28.38 1.93 9.35
C ASN A 18 -27.50 2.34 8.19
N TRP A 19 -26.26 2.63 8.49
CA TRP A 19 -25.21 2.89 7.51
C TRP A 19 -24.55 1.57 7.11
N GLU A 20 -24.71 1.17 5.85
CA GLU A 20 -24.07 -0.01 5.32
C GLU A 20 -22.71 0.35 4.72
N HIS A 21 -21.65 -0.27 5.22
CA HIS A 21 -20.34 -0.16 4.61
C HIS A 21 -20.28 -1.00 3.35
N LEU A 22 -19.85 -0.39 2.25
CA LEU A 22 -19.43 -1.14 1.07
C LEU A 22 -18.31 -2.12 1.47
N LEU A 23 -18.29 -3.28 0.81
CA LEU A 23 -17.31 -4.32 1.09
C LEU A 23 -15.89 -3.76 0.93
N GLN A 24 -15.18 -3.63 2.03
CA GLN A 24 -13.84 -3.02 2.07
C GLN A 24 -12.87 -3.91 2.84
N GLN A 25 -11.59 -3.74 2.53
CA GLN A 25 -10.54 -4.42 3.24
C GLN A 25 -10.37 -3.86 4.66
N LYS A 26 -10.67 -4.69 5.66
CA LYS A 26 -10.60 -4.30 7.08
C LYS A 26 -9.19 -4.42 7.67
N VAL A 27 -8.35 -5.29 7.11
CA VAL A 27 -7.01 -5.59 7.62
C VAL A 27 -6.01 -5.55 6.46
N SER A 28 -4.82 -4.99 6.70
CA SER A 28 -3.72 -5.06 5.74
C SER A 28 -3.26 -6.49 5.58
N LYS A 29 -3.13 -6.95 4.34
CA LYS A 29 -2.69 -8.32 4.01
C LYS A 29 -1.19 -8.44 3.87
N LEU A 30 -0.51 -7.37 3.54
CA LEU A 30 0.92 -7.36 3.25
C LEU A 30 1.78 -6.89 4.42
N ARG A 31 1.19 -6.27 5.44
CA ARG A 31 1.92 -5.74 6.59
C ARG A 31 2.64 -6.81 7.40
N GLU A 32 2.12 -8.05 7.43
CA GLU A 32 2.74 -9.17 8.13
C GLU A 32 4.04 -9.66 7.46
N PHE A 33 4.20 -9.40 6.17
CA PHE A 33 5.37 -9.80 5.39
C PHE A 33 6.50 -8.78 5.40
N VAL A 34 6.30 -7.61 6.02
CA VAL A 34 7.28 -6.53 6.05
C VAL A 34 7.65 -6.17 7.49
N SER A 35 8.89 -5.80 7.70
CA SER A 35 9.35 -5.29 8.98
C SER A 35 8.89 -3.84 9.15
N VAL A 36 8.23 -3.56 10.27
CA VAL A 36 7.75 -2.23 10.61
C VAL A 36 8.69 -1.60 11.60
N GLU A 37 9.31 -0.49 11.23
CA GLU A 37 10.24 0.24 12.07
C GLU A 37 9.82 1.70 12.21
N SER A 38 10.10 2.29 13.38
CA SER A 38 9.89 3.71 13.60
C SER A 38 11.04 4.52 13.00
N VAL A 39 10.69 5.61 12.32
CA VAL A 39 11.67 6.56 11.77
C VAL A 39 11.53 7.89 12.49
N ARG A 40 12.64 8.35 13.07
CA ARG A 40 12.74 9.69 13.65
C ARG A 40 13.59 10.55 12.72
N GLY A 41 12.96 11.43 11.97
CA GLY A 41 13.63 12.29 11.00
C GLY A 41 13.11 12.15 9.58
N LYS A 42 13.76 12.84 8.66
CA LYS A 42 13.34 12.90 7.25
C LYS A 42 13.74 11.68 6.44
N GLU A 43 14.76 10.95 6.87
CA GLU A 43 15.35 9.85 6.12
C GLU A 43 15.89 8.78 7.08
N LYS A 44 15.88 7.53 6.64
CA LYS A 44 16.53 6.41 7.33
C LYS A 44 17.35 5.61 6.33
N THR A 45 18.54 5.19 6.74
CA THR A 45 19.44 4.38 5.92
C THR A 45 19.48 2.94 6.40
N PHE A 46 19.57 2.03 5.46
CA PHE A 46 19.77 0.59 5.70
C PHE A 46 21.03 0.15 4.98
N ASN A 47 21.95 -0.47 5.72
CA ASN A 47 23.15 -1.06 5.15
C ASN A 47 22.82 -2.46 4.61
N GLN A 48 23.31 -2.77 3.43
CA GLN A 48 23.17 -4.05 2.78
C GLN A 48 24.54 -4.60 2.43
N MET A 49 24.72 -5.90 2.60
CA MET A 49 25.88 -6.64 2.11
C MET A 49 25.48 -7.44 0.87
N ALA A 50 26.34 -7.45 -0.14
CA ALA A 50 26.16 -8.33 -1.28
C ALA A 50 26.41 -9.78 -0.91
N ALA A 51 25.78 -10.69 -1.62
CA ALA A 51 26.05 -12.11 -1.50
C ALA A 51 27.47 -12.41 -1.95
N VAL A 52 28.12 -13.34 -1.24
CA VAL A 52 29.47 -13.82 -1.56
C VAL A 52 29.36 -15.25 -2.02
N GLU A 53 30.04 -15.59 -3.10
CA GLU A 53 30.09 -16.96 -3.59
C GLU A 53 31.39 -17.64 -3.20
N MET A 54 31.33 -18.93 -2.84
CA MET A 54 32.51 -19.72 -2.56
C MET A 54 33.11 -20.26 -3.85
N THR A 55 34.41 -20.07 -4.02
CA THR A 55 35.16 -20.60 -5.16
C THR A 55 35.71 -21.98 -4.83
N ARG A 56 35.50 -22.95 -5.73
CA ARG A 56 36.05 -24.30 -5.56
C ARG A 56 37.56 -24.29 -5.78
N ILE A 57 38.32 -24.84 -4.84
CA ILE A 57 39.75 -25.08 -5.00
C ILE A 57 39.92 -26.26 -5.96
N THR A 58 40.63 -26.02 -7.08
CA THR A 58 40.81 -27.01 -8.13
C THR A 58 42.21 -27.60 -8.15
N SER A 59 43.18 -27.02 -7.46
CA SER A 59 44.55 -27.54 -7.39
C SER A 59 45.06 -27.53 -5.95
N ARG A 60 45.96 -28.49 -5.68
CA ARG A 60 46.69 -28.57 -4.41
C ARG A 60 47.64 -27.36 -4.29
N ALA A 61 47.62 -26.65 -3.17
CA ALA A 61 48.41 -25.44 -2.93
C ALA A 61 48.09 -24.27 -3.86
N ALA A 62 46.82 -24.16 -4.28
CA ALA A 62 46.35 -22.97 -4.96
C ALA A 62 46.31 -21.78 -4.02
N ASP A 63 46.69 -20.62 -4.55
CA ASP A 63 46.60 -19.37 -3.80
C ASP A 63 45.15 -18.99 -3.53
N THR A 64 44.86 -18.45 -2.35
CA THR A 64 43.51 -18.05 -1.97
C THR A 64 43.18 -16.69 -2.55
N THR A 65 42.20 -16.63 -3.44
CA THR A 65 41.70 -15.37 -3.98
C THR A 65 40.88 -14.63 -2.93
N ILE A 66 41.38 -13.46 -2.50
CA ILE A 66 40.64 -12.59 -1.57
C ILE A 66 39.57 -11.84 -2.38
N GLN A 67 38.34 -11.90 -1.94
CA GLN A 67 37.21 -11.16 -2.53
C GLN A 67 36.65 -10.18 -1.50
N ASP A 68 36.53 -8.93 -1.92
CA ASP A 68 35.86 -7.91 -1.11
C ASP A 68 34.35 -8.05 -1.15
N VAL A 69 33.70 -7.84 -0.01
CA VAL A 69 32.24 -7.82 0.10
C VAL A 69 31.73 -6.44 -0.26
N ALA A 70 30.98 -6.34 -1.34
CA ALA A 70 30.38 -5.07 -1.72
C ALA A 70 29.31 -4.63 -0.70
N LEU A 71 29.47 -3.43 -0.18
CA LEU A 71 28.54 -2.80 0.74
C LEU A 71 27.67 -1.79 0.00
N ALA A 72 26.38 -1.82 0.23
CA ALA A 72 25.43 -0.88 -0.34
C ALA A 72 24.59 -0.23 0.76
N LYS A 73 24.13 1.00 0.53
CA LYS A 73 23.19 1.70 1.39
C LYS A 73 21.88 1.91 0.65
N ARG A 74 20.76 1.63 1.31
CA ARG A 74 19.43 2.00 0.87
C ARG A 74 18.88 3.10 1.73
N TRP A 75 18.20 4.04 1.09
CA TRP A 75 17.60 5.19 1.72
C TRP A 75 16.08 5.07 1.68
N LEU A 76 15.44 5.29 2.82
CA LEU A 76 14.00 5.32 2.95
C LEU A 76 13.58 6.72 3.40
N ARG A 77 12.63 7.30 2.66
CA ARG A 77 12.02 8.59 2.94
C ARG A 77 10.55 8.38 3.26
N PRO A 78 10.10 8.64 4.48
CA PRO A 78 8.68 8.54 4.82
C PRO A 78 7.88 9.67 4.18
N PHE A 79 6.67 9.36 3.75
CA PHE A 79 5.70 10.33 3.24
C PHE A 79 4.50 10.38 4.19
N PRO A 80 4.03 11.57 4.58
CA PRO A 80 2.80 11.71 5.35
C PRO A 80 1.58 11.42 4.46
N TYR A 81 0.59 10.77 5.05
CA TYR A 81 -0.73 10.60 4.47
C TYR A 81 -1.74 11.17 5.43
N GLU A 82 -2.72 11.90 4.92
CA GLU A 82 -3.83 12.39 5.71
C GLU A 82 -5.16 12.14 4.98
N HIS A 83 -6.20 12.01 5.76
CA HIS A 83 -7.57 12.02 5.28
C HIS A 83 -8.44 12.73 6.32
N ALA A 84 -9.19 13.72 5.88
CA ALA A 84 -10.06 14.50 6.72
C ALA A 84 -11.48 14.50 6.16
N THR A 85 -12.48 14.40 7.03
CA THR A 85 -13.89 14.59 6.71
C THR A 85 -14.41 15.70 7.60
N LEU A 86 -15.05 16.69 7.01
CA LEU A 86 -15.67 17.79 7.74
C LEU A 86 -17.09 17.40 8.12
N PHE A 87 -17.41 17.55 9.40
CA PHE A 87 -18.76 17.57 9.90
C PHE A 87 -19.01 18.96 10.48
N ASP A 88 -20.00 19.67 9.95
CA ASP A 88 -20.40 20.98 10.44
C ASP A 88 -21.43 20.82 11.57
N GLU A 89 -21.36 21.69 12.57
CA GLU A 89 -22.37 21.75 13.63
C GLU A 89 -23.77 22.04 13.06
N TRP A 90 -23.85 22.80 12.00
CA TRP A 90 -25.09 23.11 11.30
C TRP A 90 -25.74 21.86 10.68
N ASP A 91 -24.94 20.89 10.23
CA ASP A 91 -25.45 19.65 9.66
C ASP A 91 -26.24 18.85 10.71
N ALA A 92 -25.80 18.87 11.97
CA ALA A 92 -26.52 18.24 13.07
C ALA A 92 -27.87 18.92 13.37
N GLU A 93 -27.91 20.24 13.25
CA GLU A 93 -29.11 21.03 13.48
C GLU A 93 -30.14 20.85 12.34
N TYR A 94 -29.68 20.79 11.09
CA TYR A 94 -30.55 20.57 9.92
C TYR A 94 -31.07 19.13 9.82
N LEU A 95 -30.29 18.14 10.25
CA LEU A 95 -30.66 16.72 10.23
C LEU A 95 -31.62 16.34 11.36
N GLY A 96 -31.77 17.19 12.39
CA GLY A 96 -32.65 16.96 13.50
C GLY A 96 -32.29 15.72 14.34
N GLU A 97 -33.21 14.73 14.41
CA GLU A 97 -32.99 13.51 15.18
C GLU A 97 -32.04 12.48 14.51
N VAL A 98 -31.59 12.73 13.29
CA VAL A 98 -30.71 11.82 12.57
C VAL A 98 -29.28 11.95 13.11
N SER A 99 -28.77 10.91 13.72
CA SER A 99 -27.38 10.90 14.21
C SER A 99 -26.39 10.91 13.05
N LEU A 100 -25.39 11.79 13.14
CA LEU A 100 -24.28 11.80 12.17
C LEU A 100 -23.47 10.50 12.27
N PRO A 101 -23.08 9.90 11.13
CA PRO A 101 -22.36 8.62 11.08
C PRO A 101 -20.89 8.77 11.46
N GLN A 102 -20.59 9.32 12.63
CA GLN A 102 -19.21 9.58 13.05
C GLN A 102 -18.42 8.29 13.29
N SER A 103 -19.02 7.29 13.92
CA SER A 103 -18.37 6.00 14.20
C SER A 103 -18.09 5.22 12.91
N GLU A 104 -19.01 5.24 11.97
CA GLU A 104 -18.89 4.61 10.66
C GLU A 104 -17.84 5.32 9.80
N THR A 105 -17.77 6.64 9.91
CA THR A 105 -16.73 7.42 9.23
C THR A 105 -15.33 7.09 9.75
N VAL A 106 -15.16 6.98 11.07
CA VAL A 106 -13.88 6.57 11.67
C VAL A 106 -13.50 5.15 11.24
N ALA A 107 -14.46 4.22 11.19
CA ALA A 107 -14.22 2.87 10.69
C ALA A 107 -13.79 2.88 9.21
N ASN A 108 -14.40 3.73 8.40
CA ASN A 108 -14.04 3.89 6.98
C ASN A 108 -12.62 4.46 6.81
N HIS A 109 -12.23 5.42 7.65
CA HIS A 109 -10.86 5.95 7.68
C HIS A 109 -9.84 4.88 8.06
N ALA A 110 -10.16 4.02 9.05
CA ALA A 110 -9.30 2.91 9.43
C ALA A 110 -9.10 1.91 8.27
N MET A 111 -10.18 1.58 7.54
CA MET A 111 -10.09 0.73 6.36
C MET A 111 -9.29 1.38 5.22
N ALA A 112 -9.42 2.68 5.03
CA ALA A 112 -8.62 3.44 4.06
C ALA A 112 -7.12 3.39 4.41
N TYR A 113 -6.77 3.53 5.69
CA TYR A 113 -5.41 3.38 6.17
C TYR A 113 -4.82 2.00 5.84
N MET A 114 -5.57 0.92 6.08
CA MET A 114 -5.12 -0.44 5.79
C MET A 114 -4.85 -0.66 4.30
N ARG A 115 -5.72 -0.15 3.42
CA ARG A 115 -5.52 -0.19 1.96
C ARG A 115 -4.29 0.61 1.53
N THR A 116 -4.08 1.78 2.13
CA THR A 116 -2.92 2.63 1.85
C THR A 116 -1.62 1.95 2.26
N CYS A 117 -1.59 1.21 3.38
CA CYS A 117 -0.44 0.41 3.78
C CYS A 117 -0.09 -0.64 2.71
N ASP A 118 -1.06 -1.42 2.26
CA ASP A 118 -0.83 -2.45 1.23
C ASP A 118 -0.38 -1.84 -0.10
N LYS A 119 -1.02 -0.76 -0.52
CA LYS A 119 -0.62 -0.03 -1.72
C LYS A 119 0.81 0.48 -1.63
N THR A 120 1.20 1.06 -0.51
CA THR A 120 2.56 1.58 -0.29
C THR A 120 3.60 0.47 -0.37
N ILE A 121 3.31 -0.72 0.16
CA ILE A 121 4.19 -1.88 0.08
C ILE A 121 4.37 -2.34 -1.38
N ILE A 122 3.28 -2.43 -2.14
CA ILE A 122 3.32 -2.81 -3.56
C ILE A 122 4.08 -1.77 -4.38
N ASP A 123 3.76 -0.49 -4.18
CA ASP A 123 4.42 0.61 -4.88
C ASP A 123 5.92 0.66 -4.57
N ALA A 124 6.33 0.35 -3.34
CA ALA A 124 7.72 0.27 -2.96
C ALA A 124 8.44 -0.94 -3.58
N ALA A 125 7.78 -2.09 -3.72
CA ALA A 125 8.35 -3.27 -4.33
C ALA A 125 8.63 -3.09 -5.83
N LEU A 126 7.77 -2.37 -6.54
CA LEU A 126 7.87 -2.12 -7.98
C LEU A 126 8.53 -0.77 -8.32
N GLY A 127 8.66 0.09 -7.32
CA GLY A 127 9.14 1.45 -7.46
C GLY A 127 10.66 1.57 -7.61
N THR A 128 11.12 2.82 -7.54
CA THR A 128 12.54 3.16 -7.60
C THR A 128 13.10 3.27 -6.19
N ALA A 129 14.10 2.46 -5.89
CA ALA A 129 14.87 2.56 -4.66
C ALA A 129 15.98 3.60 -4.81
N TYR A 130 16.27 4.33 -3.75
CA TYR A 130 17.40 5.26 -3.71
C TYR A 130 18.58 4.62 -2.99
N THR A 131 19.72 4.60 -3.67
CA THR A 131 20.94 3.93 -3.23
C THR A 131 22.13 4.89 -3.25
N GLY A 132 23.29 4.40 -2.85
CA GLY A 132 24.53 5.16 -2.81
C GLY A 132 24.76 5.85 -1.48
N GLU A 133 25.91 6.50 -1.34
CA GLU A 133 26.34 7.12 -0.11
C GLU A 133 25.46 8.32 0.30
N THR A 134 24.98 9.05 -0.68
CA THR A 134 24.15 10.26 -0.52
C THR A 134 22.65 10.03 -0.77
N GLY A 135 22.25 8.81 -1.17
CA GLY A 135 20.84 8.49 -1.45
C GLY A 135 20.24 9.18 -2.66
N VAL A 136 21.05 9.58 -3.62
CA VAL A 136 20.61 10.24 -4.88
C VAL A 136 20.59 9.32 -6.09
N THR A 137 21.19 8.14 -5.99
CA THR A 137 21.25 7.20 -7.11
C THR A 137 19.96 6.40 -7.22
N PRO A 138 19.12 6.63 -8.25
CA PRO A 138 17.91 5.88 -8.43
C PRO A 138 18.21 4.47 -8.95
N THR A 139 17.68 3.46 -8.31
CA THR A 139 17.80 2.06 -8.73
C THR A 139 16.40 1.48 -8.88
N SER A 140 15.98 1.21 -10.09
CA SER A 140 14.70 0.57 -10.39
C SER A 140 14.86 -0.94 -10.55
N LEU A 141 13.76 -1.66 -10.32
CA LEU A 141 13.72 -3.09 -10.61
C LEU A 141 14.02 -3.34 -12.10
N PRO A 142 14.96 -4.23 -12.44
CA PRO A 142 15.29 -4.54 -13.83
C PRO A 142 14.06 -4.97 -14.63
N SER A 143 13.98 -4.57 -15.89
CA SER A 143 12.84 -4.89 -16.76
C SER A 143 12.63 -6.39 -16.93
N GLY A 144 13.67 -7.20 -16.93
CA GLY A 144 13.60 -8.65 -16.99
C GLY A 144 12.99 -9.32 -15.73
N GLN A 145 12.83 -8.58 -14.64
CA GLN A 145 12.17 -9.04 -13.41
C GLN A 145 10.72 -8.54 -13.30
N LYS A 146 10.25 -7.79 -14.30
CA LYS A 146 8.88 -7.28 -14.38
C LYS A 146 8.12 -8.08 -15.42
N VAL A 147 7.10 -8.81 -14.99
CA VAL A 147 6.19 -9.51 -15.90
C VAL A 147 4.96 -8.63 -16.08
N ALA A 148 4.60 -8.33 -17.33
CA ALA A 148 3.38 -7.58 -17.62
C ALA A 148 2.15 -8.41 -17.27
N VAL A 149 1.05 -7.75 -16.90
CA VAL A 149 -0.21 -8.42 -16.53
C VAL A 149 -0.81 -9.19 -17.71
N ASP A 150 -0.52 -8.73 -18.92
CA ASP A 150 -0.94 -9.31 -20.20
C ASP A 150 0.14 -10.21 -20.83
N TYR A 151 1.12 -10.65 -20.05
CA TYR A 151 2.18 -11.52 -20.54
C TYR A 151 1.59 -12.85 -21.01
N VAL A 152 1.76 -13.13 -22.30
CA VAL A 152 1.47 -14.42 -22.92
C VAL A 152 2.80 -15.09 -23.21
N GLU A 153 3.04 -16.26 -22.66
CA GLU A 153 4.24 -17.03 -22.94
C GLU A 153 4.29 -17.40 -24.43
N THR A 154 5.24 -16.81 -25.14
CA THR A 154 5.44 -17.09 -26.56
C THR A 154 6.14 -18.45 -26.68
N GLY A 155 5.36 -19.51 -26.90
CA GLY A 155 5.93 -20.85 -27.07
C GLY A 155 5.06 -22.01 -26.59
N VAL A 156 4.01 -21.74 -25.83
CA VAL A 156 2.99 -22.75 -25.57
C VAL A 156 2.05 -22.77 -26.75
N ALA A 157 2.29 -23.68 -27.71
CA ALA A 157 1.31 -23.99 -28.73
C ALA A 157 0.00 -24.31 -28.02
N ALA A 158 -1.05 -23.55 -28.31
CA ALA A 158 -2.37 -23.85 -27.83
C ALA A 158 -2.69 -25.30 -28.23
N ASN A 159 -2.69 -26.18 -27.23
CA ASN A 159 -3.08 -27.56 -27.44
C ASN A 159 -4.60 -27.54 -27.68
N SER A 160 -4.95 -27.37 -28.95
CA SER A 160 -6.32 -27.51 -29.42
C SER A 160 -6.69 -28.98 -29.38
N GLY A 161 -7.29 -29.39 -28.27
CA GLY A 161 -8.01 -30.64 -28.11
C GLY A 161 -9.50 -30.37 -28.24
#